data_239240238771646935e8e7d6c334923a
#
_entry.id   239240238771646935e8e7d6c334923a
#
_cell.length_a   1.000
_cell.length_b   1.000
_cell.length_c   1.000
_cell.angle_alpha   90.00
_cell.angle_beta   90.00
_cell.angle_gamma   90.00
#
_symmetry.space_group_name_H-M   'P 1'
#
loop_
_entity.id
_entity.type
_entity.pdbx_description
1 polymer ?
#
loop_
_entity_poly.entity_id
_entity_poly.type
_entity_poly.pdbx_seq_one_letter_code
_entity_poly.pdbx_strand_id
1 'polypeptide(L)'
;MNRYMAEFFGTFWLVLGGCGSAVLAAGFPDVGIGLLGVSLAFGLTVLTMAFAIGHISGCHLNPAVTIGLWAGGRFDTKDVVPYIIAQVIGGVIAGGILYVIATGQAGFDVVGSGFAANGYGAHSPGQYSMVAALVTEVVMTMMFLIVIMGATDKRAPQGFAPIAIGLCLTLIHLISIPVTNTSVNPARSTGVAVFVGDWAVSQLWLFWVAPIVGGILGALIYKNLLGTESND
;
A
#
# COMPACT_ATOMS: atom_id res chain seq x y z
N MET A 1 22.80 -3.62 2.71
CA MET A 1 22.27 -4.39 1.57
C MET A 1 21.04 -5.21 1.97
N ASN A 2 21.06 -5.98 3.04
CA ASN A 2 19.95 -6.86 3.43
C ASN A 2 18.61 -6.13 3.62
N ARG A 3 18.60 -4.91 4.20
CA ARG A 3 17.37 -4.14 4.43
C ARG A 3 16.67 -3.69 3.13
N TYR A 4 17.44 -3.35 2.10
CA TYR A 4 16.87 -2.96 0.80
C TYR A 4 16.28 -4.17 0.06
N MET A 5 16.94 -5.34 0.16
CA MET A 5 16.39 -6.58 -0.36
C MET A 5 15.13 -7.02 0.39
N ALA A 6 15.06 -6.79 1.70
CA ALA A 6 13.85 -7.05 2.47
C ALA A 6 12.69 -6.16 2.00
N GLU A 7 12.91 -4.87 1.76
CA GLU A 7 11.89 -3.96 1.20
C GLU A 7 11.46 -4.37 -0.21
N PHE A 8 12.42 -4.79 -1.05
CA PHE A 8 12.12 -5.33 -2.39
C PHE A 8 11.19 -6.55 -2.31
N PHE A 9 11.56 -7.59 -1.56
CA PHE A 9 10.75 -8.81 -1.46
C PHE A 9 9.42 -8.57 -0.74
N GLY A 10 9.41 -7.71 0.27
CA GLY A 10 8.18 -7.36 0.97
C GLY A 10 7.19 -6.63 0.08
N THR A 11 7.65 -5.63 -0.69
CA THR A 11 6.79 -4.91 -1.63
C THR A 11 6.39 -5.79 -2.81
N PHE A 12 7.29 -6.65 -3.29
CA PHE A 12 6.97 -7.69 -4.27
C PHE A 12 5.79 -8.55 -3.78
N TRP A 13 5.86 -9.06 -2.56
CA TRP A 13 4.79 -9.88 -1.97
C TRP A 13 3.49 -9.11 -1.80
N LEU A 14 3.57 -7.84 -1.36
CA LEU A 14 2.40 -6.98 -1.19
C LEU A 14 1.66 -6.80 -2.53
N VAL A 15 2.37 -6.49 -3.61
CA VAL A 15 1.76 -6.26 -4.92
C VAL A 15 1.27 -7.59 -5.51
N LEU A 16 2.08 -8.64 -5.49
CA LEU A 16 1.68 -9.93 -6.03
C LEU A 16 0.47 -10.53 -5.28
N GLY A 17 0.49 -10.50 -3.95
CA GLY A 17 -0.60 -11.04 -3.13
C GLY A 17 -1.86 -10.17 -3.16
N GLY A 18 -1.70 -8.86 -2.98
CA GLY A 18 -2.83 -7.93 -2.95
C GLY A 18 -3.46 -7.70 -4.32
N CYS A 19 -2.68 -7.23 -5.30
CA CYS A 19 -3.20 -7.02 -6.65
C CYS A 19 -3.52 -8.36 -7.35
N GLY A 20 -2.73 -9.40 -7.10
CA GLY A 20 -3.02 -10.74 -7.63
C GLY A 20 -4.34 -11.31 -7.12
N SER A 21 -4.67 -11.13 -5.84
CA SER A 21 -5.97 -11.53 -5.31
C SER A 21 -7.13 -10.83 -6.00
N ALA A 22 -6.96 -9.54 -6.34
CA ALA A 22 -7.95 -8.76 -7.07
C ALA A 22 -8.11 -9.24 -8.52
N VAL A 23 -6.99 -9.46 -9.22
CA VAL A 23 -6.98 -9.82 -10.65
C VAL A 23 -7.42 -11.27 -10.88
N LEU A 24 -6.94 -12.20 -10.04
CA LEU A 24 -7.08 -13.64 -10.30
C LEU A 24 -8.26 -14.28 -9.55
N ALA A 25 -8.64 -13.73 -8.39
CA ALA A 25 -9.54 -14.44 -7.48
C ALA A 25 -10.81 -13.66 -7.10
N ALA A 26 -10.84 -12.33 -7.28
CA ALA A 26 -11.98 -11.52 -6.81
C ALA A 26 -13.29 -11.92 -7.48
N GLY A 27 -13.29 -12.10 -8.81
CA GLY A 27 -14.46 -12.44 -9.62
C GLY A 27 -14.47 -13.89 -10.10
N PHE A 28 -13.72 -14.80 -9.43
CA PHE A 28 -13.68 -16.19 -9.85
C PHE A 28 -15.08 -16.82 -9.76
N PRO A 29 -15.54 -17.55 -10.81
CA PRO A 29 -16.90 -18.08 -10.83
C PRO A 29 -17.22 -18.93 -9.60
N ASP A 30 -18.41 -18.73 -9.02
CA ASP A 30 -19.00 -19.44 -7.89
C ASP A 30 -18.28 -19.32 -6.55
N VAL A 31 -16.96 -19.10 -6.52
CA VAL A 31 -16.16 -19.07 -5.28
C VAL A 31 -15.23 -17.85 -5.18
N GLY A 32 -15.54 -16.77 -5.92
CA GLY A 32 -14.76 -15.53 -5.90
C GLY A 32 -14.72 -14.87 -4.52
N ILE A 33 -13.56 -14.32 -4.17
CA ILE A 33 -13.33 -13.75 -2.83
C ILE A 33 -13.91 -12.34 -2.66
N GLY A 34 -14.27 -11.68 -3.74
CA GLY A 34 -14.87 -10.34 -3.74
C GLY A 34 -14.05 -9.29 -3.01
N LEU A 35 -14.70 -8.16 -2.71
CA LEU A 35 -14.06 -7.03 -2.01
C LEU A 35 -13.51 -7.43 -0.63
N LEU A 36 -14.25 -8.25 0.12
CA LEU A 36 -13.80 -8.69 1.46
C LEU A 36 -12.50 -9.49 1.39
N GLY A 37 -12.44 -10.47 0.48
CA GLY A 37 -11.24 -11.32 0.33
C GLY A 37 -10.03 -10.53 -0.17
N VAL A 38 -10.22 -9.60 -1.11
CA VAL A 38 -9.14 -8.70 -1.57
C VAL A 38 -8.63 -7.83 -0.44
N SER A 39 -9.53 -7.25 0.37
CA SER A 39 -9.16 -6.43 1.53
C SER A 39 -8.34 -7.23 2.54
N LEU A 40 -8.76 -8.46 2.85
CA LEU A 40 -8.01 -9.37 3.71
C LEU A 40 -6.64 -9.72 3.10
N ALA A 41 -6.56 -10.01 1.81
CA ALA A 41 -5.31 -10.35 1.14
C ALA A 41 -4.27 -9.23 1.27
N PHE A 42 -4.64 -7.97 1.03
CA PHE A 42 -3.73 -6.84 1.23
C PHE A 42 -3.24 -6.74 2.68
N GLY A 43 -4.13 -6.86 3.66
CA GLY A 43 -3.74 -6.84 5.06
C GLY A 43 -2.82 -8.00 5.45
N LEU A 44 -3.10 -9.20 4.94
CA LEU A 44 -2.30 -10.40 5.19
C LEU A 44 -0.90 -10.31 4.59
N THR A 45 -0.72 -9.66 3.42
CA THR A 45 0.62 -9.46 2.85
C THR A 45 1.50 -8.65 3.79
N VAL A 46 0.99 -7.54 4.34
CA VAL A 46 1.74 -6.70 5.30
C VAL A 46 1.92 -7.42 6.62
N LEU A 47 0.87 -8.06 7.16
CA LEU A 47 0.94 -8.80 8.41
C LEU A 47 2.04 -9.87 8.37
N THR A 48 2.03 -10.72 7.35
CA THR A 48 3.00 -11.81 7.21
C THR A 48 4.42 -11.29 6.99
N MET A 49 4.58 -10.24 6.14
CA MET A 49 5.89 -9.66 5.91
C MET A 49 6.42 -8.88 7.11
N ALA A 50 5.58 -8.20 7.89
CA ALA A 50 6.02 -7.51 9.10
C ALA A 50 6.58 -8.51 10.13
N PHE A 51 6.03 -9.71 10.25
CA PHE A 51 6.64 -10.78 11.05
C PHE A 51 7.93 -11.33 10.41
N ALA A 52 7.94 -11.53 9.08
CA ALA A 52 9.05 -12.18 8.40
C ALA A 52 10.29 -11.30 8.27
N ILE A 53 10.13 -9.98 8.02
CA ILE A 53 11.25 -9.07 7.70
C ILE A 53 11.25 -7.78 8.52
N GLY A 54 10.30 -7.57 9.42
CA GLY A 54 10.23 -6.35 10.23
C GLY A 54 11.50 -6.09 11.04
N HIS A 55 12.13 -7.14 11.56
CA HIS A 55 13.40 -7.07 12.29
C HIS A 55 14.61 -6.78 11.38
N ILE A 56 14.48 -6.86 10.06
CA ILE A 56 15.54 -6.59 9.08
C ILE A 56 15.49 -5.15 8.58
N SER A 57 14.30 -4.72 8.09
CA SER A 57 14.14 -3.42 7.41
C SER A 57 13.18 -2.46 8.11
N GLY A 58 12.40 -2.92 9.06
CA GLY A 58 11.22 -2.20 9.57
C GLY A 58 9.94 -2.48 8.76
N CYS A 59 10.05 -3.19 7.64
CA CYS A 59 8.93 -3.60 6.78
C CYS A 59 8.03 -2.43 6.36
N HIS A 60 8.62 -1.41 5.72
CA HIS A 60 7.87 -0.26 5.23
C HIS A 60 7.00 -0.61 4.02
N LEU A 61 7.57 -1.28 3.01
CA LEU A 61 6.93 -1.77 1.76
C LEU A 61 6.17 -0.68 0.97
N ASN A 62 6.45 0.60 1.27
CA ASN A 62 5.62 1.70 0.85
C ASN A 62 6.39 3.01 0.92
N PRO A 63 6.56 3.75 -0.20
CA PRO A 63 7.22 5.05 -0.20
C PRO A 63 6.56 6.08 0.72
N ALA A 64 5.23 6.09 0.85
CA ALA A 64 4.52 7.02 1.72
C ALA A 64 4.79 6.72 3.21
N VAL A 65 4.88 5.43 3.58
CA VAL A 65 5.29 5.01 4.93
C VAL A 65 6.74 5.41 5.20
N THR A 66 7.64 5.16 4.25
CA THR A 66 9.06 5.50 4.38
C THR A 66 9.26 7.00 4.60
N ILE A 67 8.61 7.84 3.78
CA ILE A 67 8.66 9.31 3.89
C ILE A 67 7.98 9.77 5.18
N GLY A 68 6.84 9.18 5.56
CA GLY A 68 6.13 9.50 6.80
C GLY A 68 7.00 9.22 8.03
N LEU A 69 7.60 8.03 8.12
CA LEU A 69 8.50 7.68 9.23
C LEU A 69 9.74 8.58 9.30
N TRP A 70 10.28 8.97 8.15
CA TRP A 70 11.35 9.96 8.08
C TRP A 70 10.89 11.33 8.62
N ALA A 71 9.75 11.84 8.19
CA ALA A 71 9.19 13.10 8.68
C ALA A 71 8.87 13.04 10.19
N GLY A 72 8.44 11.87 10.69
CA GLY A 72 8.24 11.61 12.11
C GLY A 72 9.52 11.48 12.93
N GLY A 73 10.70 11.46 12.27
CA GLY A 73 12.01 11.32 12.94
C GLY A 73 12.35 9.88 13.35
N ARG A 74 11.69 8.89 12.76
CA ARG A 74 11.92 7.46 13.04
C ARG A 74 12.68 6.73 11.94
N PHE A 75 13.20 7.44 10.93
CA PHE A 75 13.93 6.86 9.81
C PHE A 75 15.04 7.78 9.29
N ASP A 76 16.19 7.21 8.92
CA ASP A 76 17.36 7.95 8.48
C ASP A 76 17.20 8.50 7.05
N THR A 77 17.55 9.75 6.83
CA THR A 77 17.47 10.42 5.52
C THR A 77 18.24 9.69 4.41
N LYS A 78 19.42 9.13 4.74
CA LYS A 78 20.27 8.41 3.77
C LYS A 78 19.63 7.16 3.18
N ASP A 79 18.67 6.56 3.90
CA ASP A 79 18.00 5.31 3.51
C ASP A 79 16.67 5.55 2.77
N VAL A 80 16.13 6.78 2.77
CA VAL A 80 14.82 7.09 2.16
C VAL A 80 14.80 6.72 0.68
N VAL A 81 15.74 7.26 -0.10
CA VAL A 81 15.79 7.03 -1.56
C VAL A 81 16.08 5.55 -1.89
N PRO A 82 17.06 4.87 -1.26
CA PRO A 82 17.28 3.45 -1.48
C PRO A 82 16.07 2.57 -1.18
N TYR A 83 15.28 2.89 -0.12
CA TYR A 83 14.04 2.15 0.18
C TYR A 83 13.01 2.34 -0.92
N ILE A 84 12.74 3.58 -1.33
CA ILE A 84 11.77 3.87 -2.40
C ILE A 84 12.13 3.13 -3.69
N ILE A 85 13.41 3.14 -4.08
CA ILE A 85 13.87 2.43 -5.27
C ILE A 85 13.61 0.92 -5.14
N ALA A 86 13.99 0.31 -4.01
CA ALA A 86 13.77 -1.11 -3.77
C ALA A 86 12.29 -1.49 -3.80
N GLN A 87 11.44 -0.67 -3.16
CA GLN A 87 9.99 -0.84 -3.12
C GLN A 87 9.36 -0.75 -4.51
N VAL A 88 9.72 0.29 -5.29
CA VAL A 88 9.18 0.48 -6.65
C VAL A 88 9.60 -0.68 -7.56
N ILE A 89 10.88 -1.08 -7.54
CA ILE A 89 11.36 -2.20 -8.34
C ILE A 89 10.64 -3.50 -7.93
N GLY A 90 10.50 -3.77 -6.64
CA GLY A 90 9.76 -4.93 -6.13
C GLY A 90 8.31 -4.96 -6.62
N GLY A 91 7.62 -3.81 -6.54
CA GLY A 91 6.26 -3.65 -7.04
C GLY A 91 6.12 -3.87 -8.55
N VAL A 92 7.04 -3.30 -9.35
CA VAL A 92 7.03 -3.46 -10.83
C VAL A 92 7.31 -4.91 -11.23
N ILE A 93 8.28 -5.57 -10.59
CA ILE A 93 8.57 -6.99 -10.88
C ILE A 93 7.38 -7.87 -10.50
N ALA A 94 6.72 -7.60 -9.37
CA ALA A 94 5.51 -8.32 -8.98
C ALA A 94 4.36 -8.12 -9.99
N GLY A 95 4.15 -6.89 -10.45
CA GLY A 95 3.19 -6.57 -11.51
C GLY A 95 3.52 -7.32 -12.82
N GLY A 96 4.81 -7.40 -13.19
CA GLY A 96 5.25 -8.15 -14.35
C GLY A 96 4.99 -9.66 -14.26
N ILE A 97 5.22 -10.25 -13.09
CA ILE A 97 4.88 -11.67 -12.84
C ILE A 97 3.37 -11.88 -12.88
N LEU A 98 2.60 -10.99 -12.23
CA LEU A 98 1.15 -11.04 -12.28
C LEU A 98 0.62 -10.90 -13.71
N TYR A 99 1.24 -10.02 -14.53
CA TYR A 99 0.92 -9.85 -15.94
C TYR A 99 1.09 -11.17 -16.71
N VAL A 100 2.23 -11.85 -16.53
CA VAL A 100 2.49 -13.16 -17.18
C VAL A 100 1.46 -14.20 -16.75
N ILE A 101 1.12 -14.25 -15.46
CA ILE A 101 0.13 -15.20 -14.93
C ILE A 101 -1.25 -14.90 -15.53
N ALA A 102 -1.71 -13.65 -15.46
CA ALA A 102 -3.05 -13.26 -15.90
C ALA A 102 -3.25 -13.44 -17.42
N THR A 103 -2.25 -13.06 -18.22
CA THR A 103 -2.29 -13.22 -19.68
C THR A 103 -2.15 -14.69 -20.12
N GLY A 104 -1.83 -15.60 -19.23
CA GLY A 104 -1.96 -17.05 -19.45
C GLY A 104 -3.42 -17.50 -19.65
N GLN A 105 -4.39 -16.71 -19.21
CA GLN A 105 -5.80 -16.93 -19.51
C GLN A 105 -6.13 -16.38 -20.91
N ALA A 106 -6.66 -17.21 -21.77
CA ALA A 106 -7.02 -16.81 -23.12
C ALA A 106 -8.04 -15.65 -23.11
N GLY A 107 -7.74 -14.57 -23.83
CA GLY A 107 -8.61 -13.41 -23.94
C GLY A 107 -8.57 -12.44 -22.73
N PHE A 108 -7.64 -12.60 -21.81
CA PHE A 108 -7.49 -11.64 -20.71
C PHE A 108 -7.10 -10.26 -21.25
N ASP A 109 -7.95 -9.26 -20.94
CA ASP A 109 -7.71 -7.86 -21.33
C ASP A 109 -7.16 -7.07 -20.14
N VAL A 110 -5.87 -6.75 -20.19
CA VAL A 110 -5.17 -6.01 -19.13
C VAL A 110 -5.73 -4.61 -18.93
N VAL A 111 -6.01 -3.90 -20.03
CA VAL A 111 -6.53 -2.51 -19.98
C VAL A 111 -7.99 -2.49 -19.59
N GLY A 112 -8.81 -3.33 -20.19
CA GLY A 112 -10.24 -3.41 -19.90
C GLY A 112 -10.55 -3.90 -18.48
N SER A 113 -9.72 -4.81 -17.93
CA SER A 113 -9.86 -5.25 -16.52
C SER A 113 -9.37 -4.22 -15.51
N GLY A 114 -8.59 -3.22 -15.95
CA GLY A 114 -7.90 -2.26 -15.10
C GLY A 114 -6.76 -2.84 -14.28
N PHE A 115 -6.51 -4.14 -14.34
CA PHE A 115 -5.36 -4.85 -13.74
C PHE A 115 -5.04 -4.43 -12.30
N ALA A 116 -6.07 -4.24 -11.47
CA ALA A 116 -5.98 -3.72 -10.11
C ALA A 116 -5.33 -2.33 -9.99
N ALA A 117 -5.25 -1.54 -11.06
CA ALA A 117 -4.75 -0.17 -11.01
C ALA A 117 -5.67 0.74 -10.21
N ASN A 118 -5.10 1.79 -9.66
CA ASN A 118 -5.83 2.83 -8.96
C ASN A 118 -6.32 3.90 -9.94
N GLY A 119 -7.52 4.44 -9.69
CA GLY A 119 -8.10 5.44 -10.55
C GLY A 119 -9.13 6.33 -9.88
N TYR A 120 -9.49 7.42 -10.55
CA TYR A 120 -10.56 8.34 -10.17
C TYR A 120 -11.41 8.72 -11.39
N GLY A 121 -12.58 9.34 -11.15
CA GLY A 121 -13.51 9.68 -12.23
C GLY A 121 -14.02 8.41 -12.91
N ALA A 122 -13.92 8.36 -14.23
CA ALA A 122 -14.35 7.20 -15.03
C ALA A 122 -13.59 5.89 -14.70
N HIS A 123 -12.40 6.00 -14.09
CA HIS A 123 -11.57 4.85 -13.70
C HIS A 123 -11.64 4.52 -12.21
N SER A 124 -12.47 5.23 -11.44
CA SER A 124 -12.85 4.83 -10.08
C SER A 124 -13.81 3.66 -10.14
N PRO A 125 -13.67 2.61 -9.29
CA PRO A 125 -14.64 1.52 -9.25
C PRO A 125 -16.09 2.00 -9.02
N GLY A 126 -16.29 2.99 -8.14
CA GLY A 126 -17.58 3.60 -7.84
C GLY A 126 -17.80 4.95 -8.52
N GLN A 127 -16.98 5.32 -9.53
CA GLN A 127 -17.07 6.57 -10.28
C GLN A 127 -16.91 7.84 -9.43
N TYR A 128 -16.10 7.77 -8.37
CA TYR A 128 -15.83 8.91 -7.50
C TYR A 128 -14.90 9.92 -8.16
N SER A 129 -15.15 11.20 -7.87
CA SER A 129 -14.38 12.32 -8.42
C SER A 129 -12.91 12.29 -7.96
N MET A 130 -12.06 13.06 -8.68
CA MET A 130 -10.66 13.26 -8.30
C MET A 130 -10.52 13.85 -6.88
N VAL A 131 -11.42 14.76 -6.47
CA VAL A 131 -11.40 15.36 -5.13
C VAL A 131 -11.69 14.31 -4.07
N ALA A 132 -12.70 13.45 -4.30
CA ALA A 132 -13.00 12.34 -3.39
C ALA A 132 -11.82 11.36 -3.28
N ALA A 133 -11.16 11.03 -4.40
CA ALA A 133 -9.97 10.20 -4.42
C ALA A 133 -8.82 10.82 -3.62
N LEU A 134 -8.54 12.11 -3.84
CA LEU A 134 -7.48 12.83 -3.12
C LEU A 134 -7.72 12.83 -1.61
N VAL A 135 -8.93 13.17 -1.18
CA VAL A 135 -9.28 13.18 0.26
C VAL A 135 -9.16 11.78 0.85
N THR A 136 -9.67 10.76 0.15
CA THR A 136 -9.61 9.36 0.60
C THR A 136 -8.15 8.92 0.78
N GLU A 137 -7.31 9.11 -0.23
CA GLU A 137 -5.90 8.68 -0.17
C GLU A 137 -5.11 9.41 0.91
N VAL A 138 -5.33 10.73 1.09
CA VAL A 138 -4.70 11.50 2.17
C VAL A 138 -5.14 10.99 3.54
N VAL A 139 -6.45 10.86 3.77
CA VAL A 139 -6.99 10.50 5.09
C VAL A 139 -6.65 9.04 5.44
N MET A 140 -6.80 8.11 4.49
CA MET A 140 -6.49 6.70 4.74
C MET A 140 -5.00 6.49 5.02
N THR A 141 -4.10 7.16 4.29
CA THR A 141 -2.67 7.05 4.55
C THR A 141 -2.27 7.76 5.86
N MET A 142 -2.89 8.88 6.18
CA MET A 142 -2.69 9.57 7.46
C MET A 142 -3.03 8.64 8.64
N MET A 143 -4.18 7.99 8.60
CA MET A 143 -4.58 7.04 9.64
C MET A 143 -3.68 5.81 9.68
N PHE A 144 -3.23 5.34 8.52
CA PHE A 144 -2.29 4.23 8.45
C PHE A 144 -0.97 4.54 9.17
N LEU A 145 -0.40 5.73 8.94
CA LEU A 145 0.81 6.17 9.63
C LEU A 145 0.60 6.36 11.14
N ILE A 146 -0.55 6.89 11.57
CA ILE A 146 -0.87 6.99 13.00
C ILE A 146 -0.87 5.60 13.64
N VAL A 147 -1.50 4.61 13.01
CA VAL A 147 -1.52 3.22 13.51
C VAL A 147 -0.12 2.60 13.50
N ILE A 148 0.66 2.78 12.42
CA ILE A 148 2.04 2.27 12.34
C ILE A 148 2.87 2.84 13.48
N MET A 149 2.87 4.16 13.66
CA MET A 149 3.67 4.82 14.69
C MET A 149 3.21 4.45 16.09
N GLY A 150 1.90 4.30 16.31
CA GLY A 150 1.34 3.89 17.58
C GLY A 150 1.66 2.43 17.92
N ALA A 151 1.44 1.52 16.99
CA ALA A 151 1.70 0.10 17.22
C ALA A 151 3.19 -0.23 17.39
N THR A 152 4.09 0.62 16.86
CA THR A 152 5.54 0.50 17.00
C THR A 152 6.14 1.41 18.06
N ASP A 153 5.32 2.09 18.86
CA ASP A 153 5.77 2.89 19.99
C ASP A 153 6.29 1.98 21.12
N LYS A 154 7.32 2.44 21.84
CA LYS A 154 7.90 1.68 22.95
C LYS A 154 6.90 1.37 24.08
N ARG A 155 5.85 2.18 24.20
CA ARG A 155 4.75 2.03 25.18
C ARG A 155 3.70 1.01 24.75
N ALA A 156 3.67 0.68 23.44
CA ALA A 156 2.73 -0.31 22.91
C ALA A 156 3.15 -1.74 23.28
N PRO A 157 2.19 -2.70 23.35
CA PRO A 157 2.51 -4.09 23.58
C PRO A 157 3.47 -4.63 22.53
N GLN A 158 4.63 -5.15 22.98
CA GLN A 158 5.66 -5.64 22.09
C GLN A 158 5.20 -6.90 21.32
N GLY A 159 5.59 -7.01 20.05
CA GLY A 159 5.29 -8.16 19.20
C GLY A 159 3.93 -8.12 18.50
N PHE A 160 3.02 -7.20 18.85
CA PHE A 160 1.67 -7.14 18.24
C PHE A 160 1.56 -6.17 17.06
N ALA A 161 2.55 -5.30 16.84
CA ALA A 161 2.52 -4.32 15.76
C ALA A 161 2.16 -4.90 14.38
N PRO A 162 2.72 -6.06 13.94
CA PRO A 162 2.36 -6.66 12.65
C PRO A 162 0.88 -6.93 12.48
N ILE A 163 0.20 -7.37 13.56
CA ILE A 163 -1.24 -7.67 13.54
C ILE A 163 -2.04 -6.38 13.39
N ALA A 164 -1.74 -5.36 14.22
CA ALA A 164 -2.43 -4.08 14.18
C ALA A 164 -2.27 -3.40 12.80
N ILE A 165 -1.06 -3.39 12.25
CA ILE A 165 -0.76 -2.75 10.96
C ILE A 165 -1.44 -3.49 9.80
N GLY A 166 -1.37 -4.83 9.76
CA GLY A 166 -2.02 -5.62 8.73
C GLY A 166 -3.54 -5.49 8.75
N LEU A 167 -4.17 -5.54 9.94
CA LEU A 167 -5.62 -5.35 10.09
C LEU A 167 -6.05 -3.91 9.76
N CYS A 168 -5.22 -2.91 10.07
CA CYS A 168 -5.47 -1.53 9.65
C CYS A 168 -5.51 -1.42 8.12
N LEU A 169 -4.56 -2.04 7.41
CA LEU A 169 -4.57 -2.06 5.96
C LEU A 169 -5.80 -2.80 5.39
N THR A 170 -6.23 -3.89 6.03
CA THR A 170 -7.49 -4.56 5.68
C THR A 170 -8.68 -3.60 5.81
N LEU A 171 -8.79 -2.89 6.94
CA LEU A 171 -9.86 -1.93 7.19
C LEU A 171 -9.85 -0.80 6.14
N ILE A 172 -8.69 -0.26 5.83
CA ILE A 172 -8.53 0.77 4.79
C ILE A 172 -9.05 0.26 3.44
N HIS A 173 -8.73 -0.97 3.04
CA HIS A 173 -9.22 -1.56 1.79
C HIS A 173 -10.74 -1.77 1.80
N LEU A 174 -11.32 -2.22 2.93
CA LEU A 174 -12.77 -2.34 3.09
C LEU A 174 -13.50 -1.00 2.88
N ILE A 175 -12.87 0.11 3.25
CA ILE A 175 -13.44 1.46 3.12
C ILE A 175 -13.24 2.00 1.70
N SER A 176 -12.05 1.86 1.11
CA SER A 176 -11.62 2.71 -0.01
C SER A 176 -11.45 1.99 -1.35
N ILE A 177 -11.59 0.67 -1.43
CA ILE A 177 -11.65 -0.04 -2.74
C ILE A 177 -12.71 0.58 -3.66
N PRO A 178 -13.96 0.86 -3.22
CA PRO A 178 -14.95 1.49 -4.09
C PRO A 178 -14.56 2.86 -4.62
N VAL A 179 -13.70 3.60 -3.89
CA VAL A 179 -13.36 4.99 -4.25
C VAL A 179 -12.20 5.06 -5.23
N THR A 180 -11.09 4.35 -4.95
CA THR A 180 -9.85 4.47 -5.73
C THR A 180 -9.22 3.13 -6.11
N ASN A 181 -9.86 2.02 -5.78
CA ASN A 181 -9.23 0.70 -5.71
C ASN A 181 -8.07 0.67 -4.70
N THR A 182 -8.08 1.52 -3.73
CA THR A 182 -7.16 1.72 -2.60
C THR A 182 -5.67 1.71 -3.01
N SER A 183 -5.03 2.85 -2.94
CA SER A 183 -3.57 2.94 -3.08
C SER A 183 -2.89 2.90 -1.73
N VAL A 184 -2.92 3.99 -1.01
CA VAL A 184 -2.15 4.34 0.19
C VAL A 184 -0.65 4.01 0.07
N ASN A 185 -0.20 3.67 -1.16
CA ASN A 185 1.14 3.14 -1.43
C ASN A 185 1.58 3.45 -2.87
N PRO A 186 2.47 4.42 -3.10
CA PRO A 186 2.96 4.75 -4.43
C PRO A 186 3.62 3.59 -5.19
N ALA A 187 4.36 2.71 -4.51
CA ALA A 187 5.00 1.56 -5.15
C ALA A 187 3.98 0.51 -5.60
N ARG A 188 2.92 0.26 -4.81
CA ARG A 188 1.79 -0.58 -5.18
C ARG A 188 1.10 -0.03 -6.44
N SER A 189 0.83 1.26 -6.48
CA SER A 189 0.16 1.88 -7.62
C SER A 189 1.01 1.82 -8.89
N THR A 190 2.30 2.14 -8.78
CA THR A 190 3.25 2.08 -9.90
C THR A 190 3.38 0.65 -10.44
N GLY A 191 3.41 -0.35 -9.53
CA GLY A 191 3.64 -1.75 -9.87
C GLY A 191 2.65 -2.33 -10.89
N VAL A 192 1.42 -1.84 -10.92
CA VAL A 192 0.39 -2.30 -11.86
C VAL A 192 0.08 -1.26 -12.95
N ALA A 193 0.19 0.04 -12.64
CA ALA A 193 -0.12 1.10 -13.60
C ALA A 193 0.74 1.04 -14.86
N VAL A 194 2.02 0.66 -14.74
CA VAL A 194 2.94 0.56 -15.89
C VAL A 194 2.55 -0.52 -16.89
N PHE A 195 1.77 -1.52 -16.49
CA PHE A 195 1.27 -2.60 -17.36
C PHE A 195 -0.08 -2.26 -18.00
N VAL A 196 -0.91 -1.44 -17.33
CA VAL A 196 -2.14 -0.89 -17.91
C VAL A 196 -1.80 0.21 -18.92
N GLY A 197 -0.77 1.04 -18.62
CA GLY A 197 -0.41 2.18 -19.46
C GLY A 197 -1.45 3.31 -19.38
N ASP A 198 -1.59 4.06 -20.48
CA ASP A 198 -2.62 5.08 -20.76
C ASP A 198 -3.15 5.81 -19.50
N TRP A 199 -4.42 5.62 -19.18
CA TRP A 199 -5.09 6.31 -18.06
C TRP A 199 -4.46 6.03 -16.71
N ALA A 200 -3.99 4.82 -16.47
CA ALA A 200 -3.43 4.45 -15.16
C ALA A 200 -2.11 5.19 -14.89
N VAL A 201 -1.27 5.36 -15.91
CA VAL A 201 -0.04 6.15 -15.82
C VAL A 201 -0.36 7.65 -15.71
N SER A 202 -1.35 8.15 -16.48
CA SER A 202 -1.73 9.56 -16.43
C SER A 202 -2.33 9.98 -15.08
N GLN A 203 -2.99 9.06 -14.36
CA GLN A 203 -3.57 9.29 -13.03
C GLN A 203 -2.62 8.94 -11.87
N LEU A 204 -1.48 8.33 -12.15
CA LEU A 204 -0.54 7.83 -11.13
C LEU A 204 -0.01 8.91 -10.19
N TRP A 205 0.09 10.16 -10.67
CA TRP A 205 0.57 11.29 -9.87
C TRP A 205 -0.21 11.47 -8.56
N LEU A 206 -1.55 11.29 -8.60
CA LEU A 206 -2.40 11.43 -7.41
C LEU A 206 -2.03 10.39 -6.36
N PHE A 207 -1.76 9.16 -6.80
CA PHE A 207 -1.41 8.01 -5.94
C PHE A 207 0.05 8.03 -5.45
N TRP A 208 0.82 9.03 -5.87
CA TRP A 208 2.08 9.41 -5.24
C TRP A 208 1.87 10.56 -4.26
N VAL A 209 1.27 11.65 -4.72
CA VAL A 209 1.16 12.89 -3.94
C VAL A 209 0.26 12.71 -2.71
N ALA A 210 -0.96 12.20 -2.90
CA ALA A 210 -1.93 12.10 -1.82
C ALA A 210 -1.48 11.15 -0.68
N PRO A 211 -0.98 9.92 -0.95
CA PRO A 211 -0.45 9.06 0.10
C PRO A 211 0.76 9.66 0.82
N ILE A 212 1.68 10.33 0.11
CA ILE A 212 2.84 10.97 0.74
C ILE A 212 2.40 12.10 1.68
N VAL A 213 1.48 12.95 1.23
CA VAL A 213 0.92 14.02 2.08
C VAL A 213 0.24 13.42 3.32
N GLY A 214 -0.60 12.41 3.14
CA GLY A 214 -1.24 11.69 4.25
C GLY A 214 -0.23 11.09 5.21
N GLY A 215 0.79 10.43 4.69
CA GLY A 215 1.87 9.84 5.48
C GLY A 215 2.61 10.85 6.35
N ILE A 216 2.99 11.99 5.77
CA ILE A 216 3.65 13.09 6.51
C ILE A 216 2.71 13.63 7.59
N LEU A 217 1.45 13.92 7.25
CA LEU A 217 0.47 14.43 8.21
C LEU A 217 0.26 13.47 9.37
N GLY A 218 0.07 12.17 9.11
CA GLY A 218 -0.13 11.15 10.15
C GLY A 218 1.07 11.03 11.07
N ALA A 219 2.27 11.05 10.51
CA ALA A 219 3.51 11.00 11.29
C ALA A 219 3.70 12.25 12.17
N LEU A 220 3.43 13.45 11.64
CA LEU A 220 3.53 14.68 12.41
C LEU A 220 2.46 14.77 13.52
N ILE A 221 1.22 14.37 13.22
CA ILE A 221 0.16 14.26 14.23
C ILE A 221 0.59 13.32 15.36
N TYR A 222 1.04 12.12 15.02
CA TYR A 222 1.49 11.18 16.02
C TYR A 222 2.64 11.76 16.85
N LYS A 223 3.68 12.26 16.21
CA LYS A 223 4.87 12.80 16.88
C LYS A 223 4.55 13.93 17.85
N ASN A 224 3.68 14.86 17.46
CA ASN A 224 3.49 16.12 18.20
C ASN A 224 2.28 16.08 19.16
N LEU A 225 1.29 15.22 18.92
CA LEU A 225 0.05 15.19 19.69
C LEU A 225 -0.18 13.89 20.45
N LEU A 226 0.27 12.74 19.93
CA LEU A 226 -0.05 11.42 20.49
C LEU A 226 1.16 10.74 21.12
N GLY A 227 2.36 11.01 20.59
CA GLY A 227 3.61 10.39 21.03
C GLY A 227 4.34 11.12 22.15
N THR A 228 3.86 12.29 22.58
CA THR A 228 4.46 13.04 23.70
C THR A 228 4.19 12.32 25.01
N GLU A 229 5.24 12.04 25.79
CA GLU A 229 5.07 11.66 27.18
C GLU A 229 4.41 12.85 27.90
N SER A 230 3.27 12.62 28.57
CA SER A 230 2.82 13.56 29.58
C SER A 230 3.89 13.60 30.68
N ASN A 231 4.52 14.73 30.90
CA ASN A 231 5.35 14.97 32.08
C ASN A 231 4.40 15.03 33.29
N ASP A 232 3.90 13.88 33.74
CA ASP A 232 3.21 13.70 34.99
C ASP A 232 4.08 12.92 35.96
#